data_8fa1377c9488f177a3e5f26499677cc3
#
_entry.id   8fa1377c9488f177a3e5f26499677cc3
#
_cell.length_a   1.000
_cell.length_b   1.000
_cell.length_c   1.000
_cell.angle_alpha   90.00
_cell.angle_beta   90.00
_cell.angle_gamma   90.00
#
_symmetry.space_group_name_H-M   'P 1'
#
loop_
_entity.id
_entity.type
_entity.pdbx_description
1 polymer ?
#
loop_
_entity_poly.entity_id
_entity_poly.type
_entity_poly.pdbx_seq_one_letter_code
_entity_poly.pdbx_strand_id
1 'polypeptide(L)'
;MKILSLFSGAGGFDLGMIQAGHKIVWANDLFSDACETYRANIGDHIVCEDITNIDFSTTPECDVIIGGFPCQGFSVANMNRKRDDPRNVLYLEYLRALKEKRPKYFIAENVRGILSLDNGEVFNKIIRDFEDSGYHVQKLLVNASHYGVPQNRYRVFVFGVRSDLEYIPNFELAPTYGKKLKPLKTIGEALEGIPEPEETHDLLNHVYSKFKLKNNGYINHRKVDANKPAPTVTARGDTKGGAMINHHPKNHRRLSVRETACIQTFPLDFEFKGSMTNCYMQIGNAVPPTLASILGRFLLDIDDGFKDAHQKISNF
;
A
#
# COMPACT_ATOMS: atom_id res chain seq x y z
N MET A 1 8.78 -5.25 -16.05
CA MET A 1 9.83 -5.76 -15.13
C MET A 1 9.27 -6.88 -14.27
N LYS A 2 10.13 -7.79 -13.78
CA LYS A 2 9.80 -8.85 -12.81
C LYS A 2 9.87 -8.29 -11.39
N ILE A 3 8.86 -8.53 -10.57
CA ILE A 3 8.75 -7.98 -9.22
C ILE A 3 8.65 -9.09 -8.18
N LEU A 4 9.44 -9.00 -7.10
CA LEU A 4 9.19 -9.66 -5.83
C LEU A 4 8.40 -8.72 -4.93
N SER A 5 7.33 -9.23 -4.31
CA SER A 5 6.46 -8.48 -3.39
C SER A 5 6.57 -9.02 -1.98
N LEU A 6 7.01 -8.19 -1.05
CA LEU A 6 7.15 -8.52 0.36
C LEU A 6 6.02 -7.86 1.16
N PHE A 7 5.48 -8.57 2.16
CA PHE A 7 4.35 -8.07 2.95
C PHE A 7 3.18 -7.68 2.06
N SER A 8 2.86 -8.53 1.08
CA SER A 8 1.94 -8.24 -0.04
C SER A 8 0.51 -7.94 0.42
N GLY A 9 0.11 -8.44 1.61
CA GLY A 9 -1.26 -8.36 2.08
C GLY A 9 -2.24 -8.99 1.08
N ALA A 10 -3.37 -8.32 0.87
CA ALA A 10 -4.35 -8.72 -0.15
C ALA A 10 -3.92 -8.42 -1.60
N GLY A 11 -2.71 -7.89 -1.82
CA GLY A 11 -2.17 -7.64 -3.15
C GLY A 11 -2.59 -6.32 -3.80
N GLY A 12 -2.98 -5.31 -3.01
CA GLY A 12 -3.37 -4.01 -3.60
C GLY A 12 -2.23 -3.31 -4.33
N PHE A 13 -0.99 -3.40 -3.81
CA PHE A 13 0.21 -2.88 -4.46
C PHE A 13 0.50 -3.68 -5.73
N ASP A 14 0.49 -5.00 -5.63
CA ASP A 14 0.75 -5.93 -6.72
C ASP A 14 -0.24 -5.77 -7.88
N LEU A 15 -1.53 -5.66 -7.57
CA LEU A 15 -2.57 -5.42 -8.58
C LEU A 15 -2.29 -4.14 -9.37
N GLY A 16 -1.91 -3.05 -8.69
CA GLY A 16 -1.57 -1.81 -9.37
C GLY A 16 -0.32 -1.94 -10.24
N MET A 17 0.71 -2.68 -9.79
CA MET A 17 1.90 -2.96 -10.59
C MET A 17 1.57 -3.79 -11.83
N ILE A 18 0.70 -4.80 -11.70
CA ILE A 18 0.20 -5.59 -12.84
C ILE A 18 -0.55 -4.70 -13.84
N GLN A 19 -1.42 -3.80 -13.36
CA GLN A 19 -2.13 -2.82 -14.19
C GLN A 19 -1.18 -1.85 -14.92
N ALA A 20 0.01 -1.62 -14.39
CA ALA A 20 1.07 -0.83 -15.03
C ALA A 20 1.92 -1.64 -16.04
N GLY A 21 1.68 -2.95 -16.18
CA GLY A 21 2.40 -3.82 -17.12
C GLY A 21 3.61 -4.55 -16.53
N HIS A 22 3.77 -4.57 -15.19
CA HIS A 22 4.77 -5.39 -14.54
C HIS A 22 4.27 -6.82 -14.31
N LYS A 23 5.20 -7.72 -14.00
CA LYS A 23 4.89 -9.12 -13.63
C LYS A 23 5.34 -9.39 -12.21
N ILE A 24 4.42 -9.72 -11.32
CA ILE A 24 4.77 -10.26 -10.01
C ILE A 24 5.20 -11.72 -10.21
N VAL A 25 6.41 -12.05 -9.84
CA VAL A 25 6.97 -13.41 -10.00
C VAL A 25 6.96 -14.19 -8.70
N TRP A 26 6.86 -13.49 -7.57
CA TRP A 26 6.78 -14.07 -6.24
C TRP A 26 6.22 -13.04 -5.25
N ALA A 27 5.45 -13.49 -4.28
CA ALA A 27 4.89 -12.66 -3.22
C ALA A 27 4.93 -13.39 -1.88
N ASN A 28 4.92 -12.63 -0.77
CA ASN A 28 4.88 -13.19 0.58
C ASN A 28 4.01 -12.35 1.51
N ASP A 29 3.27 -13.03 2.35
CA ASP A 29 2.61 -12.46 3.53
C ASP A 29 2.46 -13.54 4.62
N LEU A 30 2.35 -13.11 5.87
CA LEU A 30 2.14 -14.02 7.00
C LEU A 30 0.65 -14.30 7.24
N PHE A 31 -0.24 -13.37 6.86
CA PHE A 31 -1.64 -13.42 7.21
C PHE A 31 -2.43 -14.31 6.24
N SER A 32 -2.90 -15.47 6.70
CA SER A 32 -3.54 -16.50 5.88
C SER A 32 -4.72 -16.00 5.05
N ASP A 33 -5.64 -15.21 5.66
CA ASP A 33 -6.80 -14.66 4.93
C ASP A 33 -6.37 -13.72 3.79
N ALA A 34 -5.27 -12.98 3.98
CA ALA A 34 -4.71 -12.14 2.92
C ALA A 34 -4.09 -12.98 1.80
N CYS A 35 -3.39 -14.07 2.14
CA CYS A 35 -2.86 -15.01 1.16
C CYS A 35 -3.98 -15.68 0.35
N GLU A 36 -5.09 -16.05 0.99
CA GLU A 36 -6.26 -16.61 0.30
C GLU A 36 -6.92 -15.56 -0.62
N THR A 37 -7.06 -14.33 -0.16
CA THR A 37 -7.52 -13.19 -0.97
C THR A 37 -6.61 -12.98 -2.18
N TYR A 38 -5.30 -13.01 -1.98
CA TYR A 38 -4.31 -12.85 -3.03
C TYR A 38 -4.45 -13.95 -4.09
N ARG A 39 -4.53 -15.24 -3.68
CA ARG A 39 -4.72 -16.36 -4.60
C ARG A 39 -6.00 -16.26 -5.40
N ALA A 40 -7.08 -15.86 -4.77
CA ALA A 40 -8.39 -15.73 -5.43
C ALA A 40 -8.42 -14.67 -6.54
N ASN A 41 -7.54 -13.64 -6.49
CA ASN A 41 -7.62 -12.49 -7.38
C ASN A 41 -6.37 -12.24 -8.24
N ILE A 42 -5.19 -12.72 -7.81
CA ILE A 42 -3.91 -12.39 -8.45
C ILE A 42 -3.18 -13.65 -8.92
N GLY A 43 -3.02 -14.64 -8.05
CA GLY A 43 -2.38 -15.90 -8.43
C GLY A 43 -1.74 -16.66 -7.27
N ASP A 44 -1.30 -17.89 -7.57
CA ASP A 44 -0.79 -18.86 -6.59
C ASP A 44 0.69 -18.65 -6.21
N HIS A 45 1.35 -17.65 -6.78
CA HIS A 45 2.76 -17.37 -6.54
C HIS A 45 3.04 -16.66 -5.19
N ILE A 46 2.04 -16.60 -4.30
CA ILE A 46 2.19 -16.11 -2.93
C ILE A 46 2.56 -17.24 -1.97
N VAL A 47 3.60 -17.01 -1.17
CA VAL A 47 4.04 -17.86 -0.07
C VAL A 47 3.49 -17.30 1.24
N CYS A 48 2.66 -18.09 1.93
CA CYS A 48 2.06 -17.72 3.22
C CYS A 48 2.96 -18.22 4.35
N GLU A 49 3.96 -17.43 4.72
CA GLU A 49 4.99 -17.81 5.67
C GLU A 49 5.58 -16.56 6.36
N ASP A 50 6.15 -16.73 7.55
CA ASP A 50 6.94 -15.68 8.18
C ASP A 50 8.18 -15.37 7.31
N ILE A 51 8.35 -14.10 6.98
CA ILE A 51 9.45 -13.64 6.12
C ILE A 51 10.83 -13.97 6.70
N THR A 52 10.93 -14.14 8.02
CA THR A 52 12.18 -14.54 8.69
C THR A 52 12.61 -15.94 8.33
N ASN A 53 11.68 -16.81 7.90
CA ASN A 53 11.95 -18.18 7.46
C ASN A 53 12.25 -18.29 5.95
N ILE A 54 12.07 -17.19 5.19
CA ILE A 54 12.27 -17.21 3.74
C ILE A 54 13.77 -17.21 3.40
N ASP A 55 14.17 -18.18 2.60
CA ASP A 55 15.46 -18.19 1.92
C ASP A 55 15.32 -17.49 0.57
N PHE A 56 15.77 -16.24 0.48
CA PHE A 56 15.65 -15.46 -0.76
C PHE A 56 16.50 -16.01 -1.90
N SER A 57 17.51 -16.84 -1.64
CA SER A 57 18.32 -17.49 -2.68
C SER A 57 17.47 -18.43 -3.54
N THR A 58 16.38 -18.99 -2.98
CA THR A 58 15.47 -19.92 -3.66
C THR A 58 14.34 -19.19 -4.41
N THR A 59 14.16 -17.87 -4.18
CA THR A 59 13.12 -17.10 -4.86
C THR A 59 13.54 -16.74 -6.29
N PRO A 60 12.60 -16.49 -7.21
CA PRO A 60 12.94 -16.09 -8.58
C PRO A 60 13.80 -14.83 -8.67
N GLU A 61 14.60 -14.69 -9.74
CA GLU A 61 15.26 -13.43 -10.05
C GLU A 61 14.27 -12.32 -10.37
N CYS A 62 14.59 -11.10 -9.93
CA CYS A 62 13.70 -9.94 -10.10
C CYS A 62 14.47 -8.68 -10.48
N ASP A 63 13.75 -7.78 -11.14
CA ASP A 63 14.22 -6.43 -11.44
C ASP A 63 13.92 -5.46 -10.30
N VAL A 64 12.84 -5.73 -9.55
CA VAL A 64 12.27 -4.84 -8.54
C VAL A 64 11.83 -5.61 -7.31
N ILE A 65 12.05 -5.03 -6.13
CA ILE A 65 11.40 -5.45 -4.88
C ILE A 65 10.43 -4.36 -4.46
N ILE A 66 9.17 -4.73 -4.19
CA ILE A 66 8.17 -3.85 -3.57
C ILE A 66 7.74 -4.39 -2.22
N GLY A 67 7.23 -3.52 -1.32
CA GLY A 67 6.63 -3.97 -0.07
C GLY A 67 6.40 -2.85 0.93
N GLY A 68 5.51 -3.12 1.89
CA GLY A 68 5.20 -2.22 2.99
C GLY A 68 5.48 -2.89 4.33
N PHE A 69 6.70 -2.76 4.86
CA PHE A 69 7.03 -3.37 6.15
C PHE A 69 6.31 -2.70 7.31
N PRO A 70 5.83 -3.46 8.32
CA PRO A 70 5.13 -2.92 9.48
C PRO A 70 5.99 -1.95 10.31
N CYS A 71 5.42 -0.77 10.64
CA CYS A 71 6.06 0.26 11.47
C CYS A 71 5.72 0.17 12.97
N GLN A 72 4.96 -0.84 13.39
CA GLN A 72 4.34 -0.88 14.73
C GLN A 72 5.34 -1.06 15.89
N GLY A 73 6.51 -1.58 15.65
CA GLY A 73 7.58 -1.73 16.64
C GLY A 73 8.23 -0.41 17.06
N PHE A 74 8.15 0.60 16.22
CA PHE A 74 8.67 1.94 16.46
C PHE A 74 7.66 2.90 17.10
N SER A 75 6.41 2.46 17.38
CA SER A 75 5.34 3.33 17.86
C SER A 75 5.62 3.89 19.26
N VAL A 76 5.53 5.22 19.37
CA VAL A 76 5.64 6.00 20.63
C VAL A 76 4.57 5.63 21.67
N ALA A 77 3.49 4.97 21.26
CA ALA A 77 2.40 4.54 22.16
C ALA A 77 2.78 3.35 23.06
N ASN A 78 3.92 2.73 22.88
CA ASN A 78 4.39 1.64 23.73
C ASN A 78 5.40 2.19 24.75
N MET A 79 4.92 2.56 25.95
CA MET A 79 5.76 3.10 27.05
C MET A 79 6.80 2.08 27.56
N ASN A 80 6.81 0.83 27.05
CA ASN A 80 7.81 -0.18 27.30
C ASN A 80 8.70 -0.38 26.04
N ARG A 81 9.46 0.65 25.69
CA ARG A 81 10.46 0.59 24.61
C ARG A 81 11.54 -0.45 24.94
N LYS A 82 11.39 -1.67 24.47
CA LYS A 82 12.52 -2.58 24.35
C LYS A 82 13.16 -2.32 22.97
N ARG A 83 14.47 -2.02 22.94
CA ARG A 83 15.28 -1.98 21.72
C ARG A 83 15.14 -3.27 20.88
N ASP A 84 14.69 -4.34 21.51
CA ASP A 84 14.55 -5.70 20.98
C ASP A 84 13.09 -6.06 20.62
N ASP A 85 12.23 -5.08 20.23
CA ASP A 85 10.88 -5.41 19.75
C ASP A 85 11.02 -6.16 18.42
N PRO A 86 10.56 -7.44 18.33
CA PRO A 86 10.69 -8.24 17.12
C PRO A 86 10.05 -7.62 15.88
N ARG A 87 9.14 -6.64 16.05
CA ARG A 87 8.51 -5.88 14.94
C ARG A 87 9.46 -4.86 14.33
N ASN A 88 10.55 -4.46 15.00
CA ASN A 88 11.61 -3.63 14.45
C ASN A 88 12.49 -4.42 13.46
N VAL A 89 12.40 -5.74 13.49
CA VAL A 89 13.20 -6.64 12.65
C VAL A 89 12.68 -6.68 11.20
N LEU A 90 11.39 -6.40 10.97
CA LEU A 90 10.78 -6.64 9.66
C LEU A 90 11.33 -5.74 8.53
N TYR A 91 11.79 -4.50 8.83
CA TYR A 91 12.50 -3.74 7.80
C TYR A 91 13.89 -4.32 7.49
N LEU A 92 14.50 -5.01 8.47
CA LEU A 92 15.77 -5.72 8.25
C LEU A 92 15.58 -6.91 7.30
N GLU A 93 14.41 -7.54 7.31
CA GLU A 93 14.08 -8.58 6.34
C GLU A 93 13.91 -8.02 4.93
N TYR A 94 13.33 -6.83 4.82
CA TYR A 94 13.31 -6.10 3.54
C TYR A 94 14.74 -5.80 3.06
N LEU A 95 15.59 -5.32 3.96
CA LEU A 95 17.00 -5.03 3.69
C LEU A 95 17.79 -6.32 3.32
N ARG A 96 17.51 -7.46 3.99
CA ARG A 96 18.08 -8.76 3.65
C ARG A 96 17.71 -9.17 2.23
N ALA A 97 16.44 -9.04 1.85
CA ALA A 97 16.01 -9.31 0.49
C ALA A 97 16.74 -8.43 -0.55
N LEU A 98 16.93 -7.13 -0.27
CA LEU A 98 17.70 -6.24 -1.15
C LEU A 98 19.15 -6.68 -1.31
N LYS A 99 19.80 -7.10 -0.22
CA LYS A 99 21.20 -7.55 -0.23
C LYS A 99 21.38 -8.87 -0.98
N GLU A 100 20.46 -9.81 -0.81
CA GLU A 100 20.53 -11.13 -1.44
C GLU A 100 20.12 -11.09 -2.92
N LYS A 101 19.05 -10.38 -3.27
CA LYS A 101 18.52 -10.36 -4.64
C LYS A 101 19.12 -9.26 -5.52
N ARG A 102 19.66 -8.19 -4.93
CA ARG A 102 20.26 -7.06 -5.64
C ARG A 102 19.43 -6.57 -6.83
N PRO A 103 18.10 -6.28 -6.67
CA PRO A 103 17.27 -5.81 -7.76
C PRO A 103 17.80 -4.46 -8.30
N LYS A 104 17.45 -4.10 -9.55
CA LYS A 104 17.77 -2.78 -10.10
C LYS A 104 17.10 -1.65 -9.30
N TYR A 105 15.86 -1.89 -8.88
CA TYR A 105 15.00 -0.92 -8.21
C TYR A 105 14.33 -1.53 -6.99
N PHE A 106 13.93 -0.68 -6.05
CA PHE A 106 12.98 -1.06 -5.02
C PHE A 106 12.00 0.07 -4.71
N ILE A 107 10.82 -0.29 -4.19
CA ILE A 107 9.83 0.66 -3.65
C ILE A 107 9.36 0.13 -2.30
N ALA A 108 9.75 0.80 -1.22
CA ALA A 108 9.27 0.50 0.12
C ALA A 108 8.19 1.49 0.55
N GLU A 109 7.04 0.99 1.00
CA GLU A 109 5.91 1.81 1.46
C GLU A 109 5.88 1.86 2.98
N ASN A 110 5.46 3.02 3.52
CA ASN A 110 5.13 3.13 4.93
C ASN A 110 4.12 4.25 5.21
N VAL A 111 3.56 4.25 6.42
CA VAL A 111 2.66 5.31 6.88
C VAL A 111 3.42 6.61 7.11
N ARG A 112 2.74 7.78 6.92
CA ARG A 112 3.35 9.10 7.15
C ARG A 112 4.00 9.25 8.53
N GLY A 113 3.44 8.57 9.56
CA GLY A 113 3.93 8.64 10.93
C GLY A 113 5.40 8.22 11.10
N ILE A 114 5.95 7.42 10.20
CA ILE A 114 7.36 6.99 10.25
C ILE A 114 8.33 8.17 10.20
N LEU A 115 7.96 9.26 9.53
CA LEU A 115 8.80 10.45 9.37
C LEU A 115 9.05 11.20 10.69
N SER A 116 8.19 11.02 11.69
CA SER A 116 8.29 11.72 12.99
C SER A 116 8.63 10.78 14.15
N LEU A 117 8.79 9.48 13.89
CA LEU A 117 9.18 8.53 14.92
C LEU A 117 10.56 8.86 15.45
N ASP A 118 10.66 8.99 16.78
CA ASP A 118 11.87 9.34 17.49
C ASP A 118 12.56 10.58 16.88
N ASN A 119 11.78 11.66 16.70
CA ASN A 119 12.21 12.91 16.06
C ASN A 119 12.79 12.72 14.64
N GLY A 120 12.38 11.63 13.94
CA GLY A 120 12.84 11.31 12.59
C GLY A 120 14.09 10.42 12.54
N GLU A 121 14.70 10.09 13.66
CA GLU A 121 15.93 9.28 13.70
C GLU A 121 15.73 7.88 13.15
N VAL A 122 14.56 7.26 13.43
CA VAL A 122 14.20 5.93 12.90
C VAL A 122 14.18 5.94 11.38
N PHE A 123 13.51 6.92 10.79
CA PHE A 123 13.43 7.01 9.33
C PHE A 123 14.81 7.29 8.70
N ASN A 124 15.58 8.19 9.29
CA ASN A 124 16.93 8.51 8.82
C ASN A 124 17.87 7.28 8.91
N LYS A 125 17.69 6.43 9.93
CA LYS A 125 18.43 5.17 10.03
C LYS A 125 18.05 4.24 8.88
N ILE A 126 16.75 4.04 8.62
CA ILE A 126 16.27 3.19 7.53
C ILE A 126 16.82 3.66 6.17
N ILE A 127 16.83 4.96 5.91
CA ILE A 127 17.41 5.52 4.67
C ILE A 127 18.90 5.19 4.57
N ARG A 128 19.68 5.43 5.62
CA ARG A 128 21.13 5.09 5.62
C ARG A 128 21.37 3.59 5.40
N ASP A 129 20.58 2.72 6.04
CA ASP A 129 20.72 1.28 5.88
C ASP A 129 20.45 0.82 4.41
N PHE A 130 19.52 1.51 3.70
CA PHE A 130 19.29 1.27 2.28
C PHE A 130 20.44 1.82 1.42
N GLU A 131 20.95 3.02 1.71
CA GLU A 131 22.11 3.61 1.03
C GLU A 131 23.35 2.72 1.22
N ASP A 132 23.64 2.27 2.45
CA ASP A 132 24.74 1.37 2.79
C ASP A 132 24.61 -0.01 2.10
N SER A 133 23.39 -0.40 1.69
CA SER A 133 23.17 -1.61 0.89
C SER A 133 23.43 -1.44 -0.60
N GLY A 134 23.88 -0.26 -1.04
CA GLY A 134 24.33 0.02 -2.40
C GLY A 134 23.22 0.60 -3.30
N TYR A 135 22.34 1.46 -2.76
CA TYR A 135 21.30 2.12 -3.51
C TYR A 135 21.35 3.65 -3.35
N HIS A 136 21.06 4.37 -4.43
CA HIS A 136 20.64 5.77 -4.36
C HIS A 136 19.18 5.81 -3.95
N VAL A 137 18.87 6.53 -2.87
CA VAL A 137 17.56 6.48 -2.21
C VAL A 137 16.87 7.83 -2.22
N GLN A 138 15.60 7.86 -2.59
CA GLN A 138 14.76 9.06 -2.53
C GLN A 138 13.42 8.75 -1.88
N LYS A 139 12.97 9.65 -1.00
CA LYS A 139 11.64 9.58 -0.37
C LYS A 139 10.63 10.44 -1.12
N LEU A 140 9.41 9.93 -1.26
CA LEU A 140 8.23 10.65 -1.73
C LEU A 140 7.13 10.60 -0.68
N LEU A 141 6.61 11.76 -0.26
CA LEU A 141 5.40 11.84 0.55
C LEU A 141 4.21 12.10 -0.37
N VAL A 142 3.32 11.14 -0.46
CA VAL A 142 2.21 11.12 -1.41
C VAL A 142 0.87 11.20 -0.68
N ASN A 143 -0.05 12.06 -1.14
CA ASN A 143 -1.47 11.95 -0.79
C ASN A 143 -2.21 11.27 -1.94
N ALA A 144 -2.76 10.10 -1.71
CA ALA A 144 -3.44 9.29 -2.72
C ALA A 144 -4.56 10.04 -3.48
N SER A 145 -5.22 11.02 -2.82
CA SER A 145 -6.26 11.84 -3.48
C SER A 145 -5.73 12.66 -4.65
N HIS A 146 -4.45 13.02 -4.65
CA HIS A 146 -3.81 13.75 -5.75
C HIS A 146 -3.50 12.87 -6.96
N TYR A 147 -3.78 11.57 -6.86
CA TYR A 147 -3.51 10.55 -7.88
C TYR A 147 -4.77 9.75 -8.24
N GLY A 148 -5.96 10.34 -8.04
CA GLY A 148 -7.24 9.78 -8.48
C GLY A 148 -7.86 8.75 -7.53
N VAL A 149 -7.33 8.59 -6.32
CA VAL A 149 -7.96 7.80 -5.27
C VAL A 149 -8.97 8.68 -4.51
N PRO A 150 -10.24 8.25 -4.32
CA PRO A 150 -11.26 9.06 -3.64
C PRO A 150 -11.07 9.07 -2.10
N GLN A 151 -9.81 9.25 -1.66
CA GLN A 151 -9.42 9.17 -0.25
C GLN A 151 -8.20 10.04 0.07
N ASN A 152 -8.28 10.81 1.14
CA ASN A 152 -7.13 11.50 1.73
C ASN A 152 -6.29 10.50 2.51
N ARG A 153 -5.28 9.92 1.85
CA ARG A 153 -4.37 8.91 2.40
C ARG A 153 -2.93 9.29 2.14
N TYR A 154 -2.24 9.70 3.19
CA TYR A 154 -0.82 10.02 3.09
C TYR A 154 0.04 8.78 3.32
N ARG A 155 1.00 8.56 2.40
CA ARG A 155 1.99 7.48 2.49
C ARG A 155 3.37 7.99 2.10
N VAL A 156 4.37 7.40 2.71
CA VAL A 156 5.77 7.60 2.34
C VAL A 156 6.18 6.43 1.48
N PHE A 157 6.72 6.74 0.32
CA PHE A 157 7.39 5.76 -0.53
C PHE A 157 8.87 6.08 -0.56
N VAL A 158 9.68 5.05 -0.40
CA VAL A 158 11.13 5.11 -0.52
C VAL A 158 11.49 4.36 -1.80
N PHE A 159 11.99 5.10 -2.78
CA PHE A 159 12.50 4.55 -4.03
C PHE A 159 14.01 4.36 -3.92
N GLY A 160 14.51 3.24 -4.40
CA GLY A 160 15.94 3.00 -4.55
C GLY A 160 16.30 2.57 -5.96
N VAL A 161 17.43 3.11 -6.44
CA VAL A 161 18.07 2.69 -7.69
C VAL A 161 19.47 2.19 -7.32
N ARG A 162 19.82 1.00 -7.77
CA ARG A 162 21.12 0.40 -7.44
C ARG A 162 22.27 1.27 -7.94
N SER A 163 23.22 1.58 -7.07
CA SER A 163 24.24 2.61 -7.33
C SER A 163 25.24 2.23 -8.42
N ASP A 164 25.47 0.93 -8.65
CA ASP A 164 26.35 0.44 -9.71
C ASP A 164 25.76 0.60 -11.14
N LEU A 165 24.50 1.03 -11.25
CA LEU A 165 23.91 1.41 -12.54
C LEU A 165 24.37 2.79 -13.02
N GLU A 166 25.08 3.57 -12.20
CA GLU A 166 25.59 4.92 -12.54
C GLU A 166 24.50 5.86 -13.08
N TYR A 167 23.26 5.69 -12.58
CA TYR A 167 22.08 6.43 -13.01
C TYR A 167 21.32 6.97 -11.80
N ILE A 168 21.13 8.28 -11.75
CA ILE A 168 20.30 8.95 -10.76
C ILE A 168 19.08 9.56 -11.47
N PRO A 169 17.90 8.93 -11.37
CA PRO A 169 16.70 9.43 -12.00
C PRO A 169 16.16 10.70 -11.33
N ASN A 170 15.32 11.44 -12.06
CA ASN A 170 14.46 12.42 -11.42
C ASN A 170 13.31 11.70 -10.71
N PHE A 171 13.28 11.76 -9.38
CA PHE A 171 12.23 11.15 -8.55
C PHE A 171 11.03 12.08 -8.31
N GLU A 172 10.67 12.93 -9.26
CA GLU A 172 9.52 13.81 -9.14
C GLU A 172 8.26 13.16 -9.68
N LEU A 173 7.35 12.76 -8.81
CA LEU A 173 6.02 12.26 -9.16
C LEU A 173 5.01 13.41 -9.12
N ALA A 174 4.69 13.96 -10.29
CA ALA A 174 3.75 15.07 -10.39
C ALA A 174 2.30 14.64 -10.08
N PRO A 175 1.54 15.42 -9.27
CA PRO A 175 0.13 15.15 -9.01
C PRO A 175 -0.71 15.36 -10.29
N THR A 176 -1.75 14.54 -10.45
CA THR A 176 -2.69 14.63 -11.60
C THR A 176 -4.06 15.19 -11.22
N TYR A 177 -4.35 15.28 -9.92
CA TYR A 177 -5.59 15.80 -9.35
C TYR A 177 -5.29 16.89 -8.30
N GLY A 178 -6.15 17.91 -8.21
CA GLY A 178 -6.02 18.97 -7.22
C GLY A 178 -6.23 20.36 -7.79
N LYS A 179 -5.73 21.39 -7.10
CA LYS A 179 -5.89 22.80 -7.52
C LYS A 179 -5.24 23.03 -8.89
N LYS A 180 -6.02 23.55 -9.84
CA LYS A 180 -5.65 23.78 -11.26
C LYS A 180 -5.37 22.50 -12.07
N LEU A 181 -5.72 21.33 -11.55
CA LEU A 181 -5.64 20.01 -12.19
C LEU A 181 -7.05 19.41 -12.27
N LYS A 182 -7.16 18.10 -12.58
CA LYS A 182 -8.44 17.40 -12.48
C LYS A 182 -9.02 17.54 -11.06
N PRO A 183 -10.33 17.69 -10.89
CA PRO A 183 -10.93 17.74 -9.56
C PRO A 183 -10.67 16.46 -8.78
N LEU A 184 -10.48 16.58 -7.46
CA LEU A 184 -10.29 15.41 -6.60
C LEU A 184 -11.52 14.50 -6.68
N LYS A 185 -11.30 13.21 -6.81
CA LYS A 185 -12.39 12.22 -6.75
C LYS A 185 -13.01 12.19 -5.35
N THR A 186 -14.34 12.10 -5.30
CA THR A 186 -15.10 12.13 -4.05
C THR A 186 -15.53 10.74 -3.61
N ILE A 187 -15.92 10.61 -2.35
CA ILE A 187 -16.50 9.35 -1.84
C ILE A 187 -17.87 9.09 -2.51
N GLY A 188 -18.62 10.14 -2.84
CA GLY A 188 -19.90 10.01 -3.56
C GLY A 188 -19.71 9.36 -4.93
N GLU A 189 -18.73 9.82 -5.71
CA GLU A 189 -18.38 9.21 -7.01
C GLU A 189 -17.90 7.76 -6.86
N ALA A 190 -17.14 7.45 -5.80
CA ALA A 190 -16.65 6.08 -5.56
C ALA A 190 -17.77 5.09 -5.22
N LEU A 191 -18.90 5.57 -4.73
CA LEU A 191 -20.05 4.76 -4.32
C LEU A 191 -21.24 4.88 -5.29
N GLU A 192 -21.08 5.61 -6.38
CA GLU A 192 -22.12 5.76 -7.39
C GLU A 192 -22.48 4.40 -8.02
N GLY A 193 -23.78 4.09 -8.09
CA GLY A 193 -24.28 2.84 -8.65
C GLY A 193 -24.11 1.60 -7.75
N ILE A 194 -23.54 1.72 -6.54
CA ILE A 194 -23.50 0.63 -5.58
C ILE A 194 -24.84 0.57 -4.85
N PRO A 195 -25.59 -0.58 -4.90
CA PRO A 195 -26.87 -0.72 -4.22
C PRO A 195 -26.70 -0.69 -2.69
N GLU A 196 -27.81 -0.62 -1.95
CA GLU A 196 -27.75 -0.86 -0.50
C GLU A 196 -27.54 -2.36 -0.24
N PRO A 197 -26.79 -2.72 0.83
CA PRO A 197 -26.45 -4.12 1.13
C PRO A 197 -27.68 -5.01 1.42
N GLU A 198 -28.83 -4.43 1.68
CA GLU A 198 -30.10 -5.12 1.88
C GLU A 198 -30.91 -5.33 0.59
N GLU A 199 -30.53 -4.68 -0.51
CA GLU A 199 -31.14 -4.85 -1.82
C GLU A 199 -30.62 -6.12 -2.51
N THR A 200 -31.29 -6.59 -3.56
CA THR A 200 -30.82 -7.73 -4.36
C THR A 200 -29.63 -7.28 -5.21
N HIS A 201 -28.50 -7.97 -5.05
CA HIS A 201 -27.26 -7.71 -5.78
C HIS A 201 -26.34 -8.92 -5.79
N ASP A 202 -25.39 -8.94 -6.74
CA ASP A 202 -24.36 -10.01 -6.86
C ASP A 202 -22.97 -9.52 -6.35
N LEU A 203 -22.89 -8.39 -5.65
CA LEU A 203 -21.63 -7.83 -5.17
C LEU A 203 -21.04 -8.65 -4.02
N LEU A 204 -19.85 -9.18 -4.24
CA LEU A 204 -19.08 -9.90 -3.22
C LEU A 204 -18.68 -8.96 -2.06
N ASN A 205 -18.66 -9.49 -0.83
CA ASN A 205 -18.28 -8.77 0.37
C ASN A 205 -19.13 -7.49 0.67
N HIS A 206 -20.36 -7.39 0.15
CA HIS A 206 -21.20 -6.22 0.37
C HIS A 206 -21.98 -6.32 1.69
N VAL A 207 -21.24 -6.51 2.78
CA VAL A 207 -21.72 -6.64 4.16
C VAL A 207 -21.08 -5.56 5.04
N TYR A 208 -21.78 -5.12 6.11
CA TYR A 208 -21.29 -4.09 7.00
C TYR A 208 -21.60 -4.36 8.47
N SER A 209 -20.85 -3.69 9.36
CA SER A 209 -21.05 -3.76 10.80
C SER A 209 -22.36 -3.08 11.22
N LYS A 210 -23.24 -3.84 11.88
CA LYS A 210 -24.54 -3.37 12.40
C LYS A 210 -24.41 -2.57 13.72
N PHE A 211 -23.20 -2.32 14.23
CA PHE A 211 -23.02 -1.51 15.43
C PHE A 211 -23.50 -0.07 15.20
N LYS A 212 -24.18 0.45 16.25
CA LYS A 212 -24.78 1.78 16.23
C LYS A 212 -23.77 2.88 15.87
N LEU A 213 -24.17 3.77 14.98
CA LEU A 213 -23.40 4.97 14.64
C LEU A 213 -23.27 5.87 15.88
N LYS A 214 -22.09 6.47 16.04
CA LYS A 214 -21.83 7.50 17.04
C LYS A 214 -21.36 8.77 16.33
N ASN A 215 -21.83 9.93 16.77
CA ASN A 215 -21.41 11.24 16.26
C ASN A 215 -20.83 12.04 17.43
N ASN A 216 -19.64 11.68 17.91
CA ASN A 216 -18.99 12.29 19.07
C ASN A 216 -17.72 13.09 18.70
N GLY A 217 -17.50 13.36 17.40
CA GLY A 217 -16.37 14.17 16.91
C GLY A 217 -15.03 13.45 16.78
N TYR A 218 -14.89 12.23 17.29
CA TYR A 218 -13.68 11.42 17.04
C TYR A 218 -13.57 11.04 15.56
N ILE A 219 -12.35 10.79 15.09
CA ILE A 219 -11.99 10.67 13.65
C ILE A 219 -12.94 9.77 12.86
N ASN A 220 -13.38 8.64 13.41
CA ASN A 220 -14.25 7.68 12.72
C ASN A 220 -15.72 7.74 13.18
N HIS A 221 -16.08 8.78 13.90
CA HIS A 221 -17.42 9.10 14.35
C HIS A 221 -17.89 10.44 13.80
N ARG A 222 -17.32 10.89 12.68
CA ARG A 222 -17.71 12.11 11.99
C ARG A 222 -18.60 11.78 10.80
N LYS A 223 -19.50 12.71 10.50
CA LYS A 223 -20.22 12.69 9.23
C LYS A 223 -19.21 12.79 8.10
N VAL A 224 -19.42 11.99 7.08
CA VAL A 224 -18.63 12.00 5.86
C VAL A 224 -19.38 12.83 4.81
N ASP A 225 -18.68 13.72 4.13
CA ASP A 225 -19.21 14.57 3.07
C ASP A 225 -19.06 13.86 1.73
N ALA A 226 -20.18 13.57 1.06
CA ALA A 226 -20.19 12.88 -0.21
C ALA A 226 -19.38 13.61 -1.31
N ASN A 227 -19.25 14.93 -1.21
CA ASN A 227 -18.58 15.78 -2.21
C ASN A 227 -17.08 15.95 -1.94
N LYS A 228 -16.50 15.17 -1.05
CA LYS A 228 -15.08 15.21 -0.71
C LYS A 228 -14.45 13.83 -0.79
N PRO A 229 -13.11 13.75 -0.92
CA PRO A 229 -12.39 12.49 -0.71
C PRO A 229 -12.67 11.93 0.69
N ALA A 230 -12.80 10.62 0.80
CA ALA A 230 -12.98 9.95 2.08
C ALA A 230 -11.83 10.24 3.06
N PRO A 231 -12.07 10.21 4.37
CA PRO A 231 -10.98 10.07 5.34
C PRO A 231 -10.18 8.80 5.10
N THR A 232 -8.95 8.74 5.62
CA THR A 232 -8.10 7.53 5.50
C THR A 232 -8.83 6.29 6.00
N VAL A 233 -8.95 5.28 5.15
CA VAL A 233 -9.37 3.93 5.52
C VAL A 233 -8.24 3.29 6.31
N THR A 234 -8.52 2.85 7.54
CA THR A 234 -7.52 2.28 8.44
C THR A 234 -7.72 0.77 8.60
N ALA A 235 -6.64 0.06 8.95
CA ALA A 235 -6.62 -1.39 9.11
C ALA A 235 -7.34 -1.91 10.38
N ARG A 236 -7.72 -1.02 11.29
CA ARG A 236 -8.41 -1.43 12.49
C ARG A 236 -9.92 -1.50 12.24
N GLY A 237 -10.39 -2.68 11.80
CA GLY A 237 -11.76 -3.08 12.02
C GLY A 237 -11.80 -3.82 13.33
N ASP A 238 -12.09 -3.18 14.48
CA ASP A 238 -12.32 -3.98 15.67
C ASP A 238 -13.67 -4.70 15.55
N THR A 239 -13.72 -5.89 16.14
CA THR A 239 -14.92 -6.75 16.18
C THR A 239 -16.13 -6.07 16.81
N LYS A 240 -15.95 -4.94 17.48
CA LYS A 240 -16.99 -4.16 18.17
C LYS A 240 -17.51 -3.00 17.34
N GLY A 241 -17.21 -2.97 16.03
CA GLY A 241 -17.62 -1.86 15.17
C GLY A 241 -17.01 -0.52 15.60
N GLY A 242 -15.82 -0.59 16.19
CA GLY A 242 -15.11 0.56 16.70
C GLY A 242 -14.80 1.61 15.68
N ALA A 243 -14.08 2.61 16.13
CA ALA A 243 -13.87 3.91 15.51
C ALA A 243 -13.26 3.90 14.10
N MET A 244 -13.06 2.74 13.47
CA MET A 244 -12.18 2.61 12.30
C MET A 244 -12.90 2.36 10.98
N ILE A 245 -14.21 2.15 10.99
CA ILE A 245 -15.04 1.99 9.81
C ILE A 245 -15.82 3.29 9.58
N ASN A 246 -15.56 3.97 8.49
CA ASN A 246 -16.21 5.23 8.16
C ASN A 246 -17.73 5.08 8.03
N HIS A 247 -18.45 6.17 8.33
CA HIS A 247 -19.87 6.25 8.04
C HIS A 247 -20.11 6.35 6.55
N HIS A 248 -21.19 5.73 6.06
CA HIS A 248 -21.69 5.98 4.73
C HIS A 248 -22.06 7.48 4.58
N PRO A 249 -21.85 8.13 3.42
CA PRO A 249 -22.15 9.55 3.22
C PRO A 249 -23.60 9.95 3.56
N LYS A 250 -24.59 9.06 3.34
CA LYS A 250 -25.98 9.25 3.76
C LYS A 250 -26.18 9.18 5.28
N ASN A 251 -25.15 8.78 6.05
CA ASN A 251 -25.11 8.79 7.52
C ASN A 251 -26.11 7.87 8.22
N HIS A 252 -26.61 6.85 7.55
CA HIS A 252 -27.62 5.91 8.08
C HIS A 252 -27.00 4.60 8.59
N ARG A 253 -25.81 4.25 8.08
CA ARG A 253 -25.04 3.04 8.42
C ARG A 253 -23.53 3.25 8.27
N ARG A 254 -22.77 2.22 8.60
CA ARG A 254 -21.33 2.15 8.27
C ARG A 254 -21.15 1.73 6.82
N LEU A 255 -19.99 2.06 6.25
CA LEU A 255 -19.59 1.53 4.96
C LEU A 255 -19.50 0.00 5.02
N SER A 256 -19.95 -0.66 3.96
CA SER A 256 -19.71 -2.08 3.77
C SER A 256 -18.23 -2.37 3.44
N VAL A 257 -17.84 -3.65 3.50
CA VAL A 257 -16.51 -4.09 3.04
C VAL A 257 -16.31 -3.70 1.59
N ARG A 258 -17.31 -3.95 0.72
CA ARG A 258 -17.26 -3.61 -0.71
C ARG A 258 -17.11 -2.11 -0.94
N GLU A 259 -17.90 -1.29 -0.30
CA GLU A 259 -17.80 0.17 -0.40
C GLU A 259 -16.43 0.69 0.07
N THR A 260 -15.90 0.10 1.14
CA THR A 260 -14.56 0.44 1.64
C THR A 260 -13.48 0.04 0.61
N ALA A 261 -13.64 -1.10 -0.06
CA ALA A 261 -12.76 -1.54 -1.13
C ALA A 261 -12.82 -0.60 -2.35
N CYS A 262 -14.00 -0.12 -2.74
CA CYS A 262 -14.17 0.87 -3.82
C CYS A 262 -13.47 2.20 -3.51
N ILE A 263 -13.55 2.67 -2.26
CA ILE A 263 -12.82 3.87 -1.81
C ILE A 263 -11.30 3.65 -1.89
N GLN A 264 -10.82 2.43 -1.67
CA GLN A 264 -9.42 2.03 -1.87
C GLN A 264 -9.09 1.69 -3.33
N THR A 265 -10.06 1.83 -4.24
CA THR A 265 -9.91 1.56 -5.68
C THR A 265 -9.65 0.10 -6.06
N PHE A 266 -10.07 -0.85 -5.24
CA PHE A 266 -10.16 -2.24 -5.67
C PHE A 266 -11.30 -2.43 -6.67
N PRO A 267 -11.16 -3.32 -7.66
CA PRO A 267 -12.23 -3.68 -8.59
C PRO A 267 -13.46 -4.26 -7.88
N LEU A 268 -14.63 -4.16 -8.52
CA LEU A 268 -15.89 -4.65 -7.95
C LEU A 268 -15.93 -6.20 -7.80
N ASP A 269 -15.20 -6.90 -8.65
CA ASP A 269 -15.07 -8.36 -8.68
C ASP A 269 -13.93 -8.88 -7.78
N PHE A 270 -13.14 -8.00 -7.15
CA PHE A 270 -12.06 -8.41 -6.26
C PHE A 270 -12.63 -8.99 -4.96
N GLU A 271 -12.44 -10.28 -4.73
CA GLU A 271 -13.01 -11.00 -3.61
C GLU A 271 -12.08 -11.03 -2.40
N PHE A 272 -12.53 -10.54 -1.24
CA PHE A 272 -11.80 -10.64 0.03
C PHE A 272 -12.22 -11.90 0.79
N LYS A 273 -11.24 -12.69 1.23
CA LYS A 273 -11.44 -13.91 2.04
C LYS A 273 -11.32 -13.60 3.54
N GLY A 274 -11.94 -14.45 4.34
CA GLY A 274 -11.91 -14.36 5.79
C GLY A 274 -13.11 -13.62 6.41
N SER A 275 -13.02 -13.34 7.69
CA SER A 275 -14.08 -12.63 8.42
C SER A 275 -14.24 -11.18 7.94
N MET A 276 -15.43 -10.60 8.14
CA MET A 276 -15.70 -9.19 7.81
C MET A 276 -14.64 -8.25 8.42
N THR A 277 -14.21 -8.48 9.67
CA THR A 277 -13.15 -7.71 10.32
C THR A 277 -11.82 -7.84 9.59
N ASN A 278 -11.47 -9.06 9.18
CA ASN A 278 -10.23 -9.34 8.46
C ASN A 278 -10.26 -8.73 7.05
N CYS A 279 -11.43 -8.71 6.38
CA CYS A 279 -11.59 -8.01 5.11
C CYS A 279 -11.34 -6.50 5.25
N TYR A 280 -11.92 -5.84 6.25
CA TYR A 280 -11.62 -4.42 6.52
C TYR A 280 -10.14 -4.17 6.83
N MET A 281 -9.51 -5.07 7.57
CA MET A 281 -8.07 -4.98 7.90
C MET A 281 -7.21 -5.08 6.65
N GLN A 282 -7.49 -6.03 5.77
CA GLN A 282 -6.81 -6.22 4.48
C GLN A 282 -6.92 -4.95 3.61
N ILE A 283 -8.14 -4.41 3.47
CA ILE A 283 -8.39 -3.19 2.70
C ILE A 283 -7.64 -2.00 3.30
N GLY A 284 -7.68 -1.83 4.62
CA GLY A 284 -7.05 -0.70 5.30
C GLY A 284 -5.52 -0.72 5.25
N ASN A 285 -4.91 -1.92 5.23
CA ASN A 285 -3.46 -2.10 5.08
C ASN A 285 -2.99 -1.85 3.65
N ALA A 286 -3.83 -2.09 2.65
CA ALA A 286 -3.42 -2.07 1.26
C ALA A 286 -2.96 -0.68 0.77
N VAL A 287 -2.00 -0.67 -0.14
CA VAL A 287 -1.78 0.44 -1.07
C VAL A 287 -2.91 0.43 -2.09
N PRO A 288 -3.60 1.57 -2.34
CA PRO A 288 -4.67 1.61 -3.33
C PRO A 288 -4.17 1.22 -4.73
N PRO A 289 -4.81 0.27 -5.43
CA PRO A 289 -4.38 -0.18 -6.76
C PRO A 289 -4.17 0.94 -7.77
N THR A 290 -5.03 1.96 -7.80
CA THR A 290 -4.87 3.13 -8.67
C THR A 290 -3.56 3.88 -8.37
N LEU A 291 -3.23 4.12 -7.09
CA LEU A 291 -1.96 4.76 -6.72
C LEU A 291 -0.76 3.87 -7.09
N ALA A 292 -0.85 2.57 -6.80
CA ALA A 292 0.18 1.60 -7.13
C ALA A 292 0.43 1.53 -8.65
N SER A 293 -0.61 1.61 -9.47
CA SER A 293 -0.48 1.64 -10.94
C SER A 293 0.25 2.91 -11.43
N ILE A 294 0.04 4.04 -10.78
CA ILE A 294 0.79 5.28 -11.09
C ILE A 294 2.26 5.15 -10.71
N LEU A 295 2.56 4.56 -9.53
CA LEU A 295 3.93 4.28 -9.12
C LEU A 295 4.61 3.28 -10.05
N GLY A 296 3.88 2.28 -10.53
CA GLY A 296 4.38 1.31 -11.52
C GLY A 296 4.74 1.97 -12.85
N ARG A 297 3.90 2.85 -13.37
CA ARG A 297 4.22 3.64 -14.58
C ARG A 297 5.42 4.57 -14.37
N PHE A 298 5.46 5.25 -13.24
CA PHE A 298 6.60 6.08 -12.87
C PHE A 298 7.91 5.29 -12.82
N LEU A 299 7.86 4.04 -12.35
CA LEU A 299 9.02 3.15 -12.37
C LEU A 299 9.44 2.74 -13.80
N LEU A 300 8.49 2.59 -14.74
CA LEU A 300 8.79 2.38 -16.16
C LEU A 300 9.48 3.60 -16.77
N ASP A 301 9.01 4.81 -16.47
CA ASP A 301 9.63 6.05 -16.94
C ASP A 301 11.09 6.18 -16.44
N ILE A 302 11.35 5.75 -15.19
CA ILE A 302 12.72 5.68 -14.63
C ILE A 302 13.58 4.67 -15.39
N ASP A 303 13.07 3.46 -15.66
CA ASP A 303 13.82 2.41 -16.39
C ASP A 303 14.09 2.78 -17.85
N ASP A 304 13.16 3.45 -18.50
CA ASP A 304 13.34 3.94 -19.87
C ASP A 304 14.37 5.08 -19.91
N GLY A 305 14.35 6.00 -18.96
CA GLY A 305 15.40 7.02 -18.83
C GLY A 305 16.79 6.44 -18.60
N PHE A 306 16.89 5.35 -17.83
CA PHE A 306 18.14 4.59 -17.66
C PHE A 306 18.64 4.00 -18.99
N LYS A 307 17.78 3.34 -19.77
CA LYS A 307 18.13 2.76 -21.07
C LYS A 307 18.62 3.82 -22.04
N ASP A 308 17.92 4.96 -22.13
CA ASP A 308 18.27 6.08 -23.00
C ASP A 308 19.64 6.68 -22.64
N ALA A 309 19.94 6.81 -21.34
CA ALA A 309 21.23 7.31 -20.87
C ALA A 309 22.38 6.38 -21.28
N HIS A 310 22.20 5.05 -21.16
CA HIS A 310 23.23 4.06 -21.51
C HIS A 310 23.41 3.88 -23.01
N GLN A 311 22.35 4.00 -23.83
CA GLN A 311 22.48 3.99 -25.29
C GLN A 311 23.30 5.17 -25.82
N LYS A 312 23.19 6.34 -25.20
CA LYS A 312 24.02 7.51 -25.59
C LYS A 312 25.50 7.30 -25.28
N ILE A 313 25.83 6.63 -24.18
CA ILE A 313 27.22 6.33 -23.78
C ILE A 313 27.84 5.28 -24.72
N SER A 314 27.08 4.27 -25.17
CA SER A 314 27.58 3.19 -26.03
C SER A 314 27.78 3.61 -27.47
N ASN A 315 27.29 4.78 -27.89
CA ASN A 315 27.44 5.34 -29.23
C ASN A 315 28.59 6.36 -29.37
N PHE A 316 29.39 6.52 -28.32
CA PHE A 316 30.65 7.27 -28.28
C PHE A 316 31.83 6.31 -28.06
#